data_4594faa052d066542309cf11ce4c27ec
#
_entry.id   4594faa052d066542309cf11ce4c27ec
#
_cell.length_a   1.000
_cell.length_b   1.000
_cell.length_c   1.000
_cell.angle_alpha   90.00
_cell.angle_beta   90.00
_cell.angle_gamma   90.00
#
_symmetry.space_group_name_H-M   'P 1'
#
loop_
_entity.id
_entity.type
_entity.pdbx_description
1 polymer ?
#
loop_
_entity_poly.entity_id
_entity_poly.type
_entity_poly.pdbx_seq_one_letter_code
_entity_poly.pdbx_strand_id
1 'polypeptide(L)'
;VGPAPSSPDEIEVLIAASRKEKVQDIQGLAEAAGLTPVVVDVESYASRLAAGRLIENLPNKGAGLIVALFEVGALTTSMQVLRDDEVLYDRDQAFGGAQLTQLIVRQYGFSQEEAEAKKRSGELPEDYETAVLRPFIETMVQELGRALQFFFTSTPHNKVDYIMLAGGSAALPGLTAAVTQHTTFPCSLLNPFDGMEVGDGVRLKKMTREAPSYLTSCGLALRRFAQ
;
A
#
# COMPACT_ATOMS: atom_id res chain seq x y z
N VAL A 1 10.68 -20.99 1.25
CA VAL A 1 11.05 -22.26 0.64
C VAL A 1 12.24 -22.82 1.40
N GLY A 2 12.08 -23.94 2.06
CA GLY A 2 13.10 -24.59 2.87
C GLY A 2 12.62 -25.95 3.39
N PRO A 3 13.43 -26.65 4.21
CA PRO A 3 12.96 -27.86 4.89
C PRO A 3 11.75 -27.57 5.75
N ALA A 4 10.73 -28.42 5.69
CA ALA A 4 9.55 -28.24 6.53
C ALA A 4 9.93 -28.42 8.02
N PRO A 5 9.51 -27.50 8.92
CA PRO A 5 9.86 -27.58 10.34
C PRO A 5 9.42 -28.87 11.02
N SER A 6 8.39 -29.53 10.47
CA SER A 6 7.78 -30.73 11.02
C SER A 6 8.31 -32.04 10.43
N SER A 7 9.06 -32.02 9.31
CA SER A 7 9.51 -33.24 8.62
C SER A 7 10.79 -32.96 7.83
N PRO A 8 11.92 -33.64 8.16
CA PRO A 8 13.20 -33.45 7.46
C PRO A 8 13.19 -33.84 5.99
N ASP A 9 12.28 -34.71 5.58
CA ASP A 9 12.16 -35.24 4.23
C ASP A 9 11.17 -34.44 3.36
N GLU A 10 10.54 -33.40 3.91
CA GLU A 10 9.59 -32.54 3.22
C GLU A 10 10.17 -31.12 3.03
N ILE A 11 9.77 -30.47 1.94
CA ILE A 11 10.09 -29.08 1.69
C ILE A 11 8.82 -28.22 1.75
N GLU A 12 8.91 -27.09 2.39
CA GLU A 12 7.85 -26.09 2.38
C GLU A 12 7.97 -25.24 1.11
N VAL A 13 6.88 -25.13 0.35
CA VAL A 13 6.82 -24.37 -0.88
C VAL A 13 5.72 -23.33 -0.82
N LEU A 14 6.00 -22.12 -1.27
CA LEU A 14 5.01 -21.07 -1.45
C LEU A 14 4.45 -21.15 -2.87
N ILE A 15 3.14 -21.32 -2.98
CA ILE A 15 2.46 -21.45 -4.28
C ILE A 15 1.65 -20.17 -4.53
N ALA A 16 1.93 -19.48 -5.63
CA ALA A 16 1.08 -18.42 -6.17
C ALA A 16 0.29 -18.96 -7.36
N ALA A 17 -1.04 -18.83 -7.34
CA ALA A 17 -1.90 -19.29 -8.41
C ALA A 17 -2.95 -18.25 -8.78
N SER A 18 -3.23 -18.12 -10.08
CA SER A 18 -4.28 -17.26 -10.60
C SER A 18 -5.00 -17.95 -11.75
N ARG A 19 -6.23 -17.53 -12.04
CA ARG A 19 -6.95 -18.01 -13.22
C ARG A 19 -6.23 -17.55 -14.49
N LYS A 20 -6.08 -18.46 -15.46
CA LYS A 20 -5.38 -18.21 -16.71
C LYS A 20 -6.00 -17.01 -17.47
N GLU A 21 -7.30 -16.91 -17.48
CA GLU A 21 -8.03 -15.83 -18.14
C GLU A 21 -7.62 -14.47 -17.56
N LYS A 22 -7.51 -14.35 -16.23
CA LYS A 22 -7.10 -13.10 -15.58
C LYS A 22 -5.68 -12.67 -15.96
N VAL A 23 -4.76 -13.63 -16.10
CA VAL A 23 -3.39 -13.37 -16.56
C VAL A 23 -3.39 -12.92 -18.01
N GLN A 24 -4.19 -13.59 -18.87
CA GLN A 24 -4.30 -13.26 -20.28
C GLN A 24 -4.95 -11.88 -20.50
N ASP A 25 -5.95 -11.49 -19.69
CA ASP A 25 -6.56 -10.16 -19.74
C ASP A 25 -5.52 -9.05 -19.45
N ILE A 26 -4.68 -9.24 -18.42
CA ILE A 26 -3.62 -8.26 -18.08
C ILE A 26 -2.58 -8.19 -19.19
N GLN A 27 -2.18 -9.35 -19.77
CA GLN A 27 -1.28 -9.39 -20.91
C GLN A 27 -1.87 -8.64 -22.10
N GLY A 28 -3.13 -8.92 -22.44
CA GLY A 28 -3.83 -8.26 -23.54
C GLY A 28 -3.96 -6.74 -23.38
N LEU A 29 -4.13 -6.25 -22.14
CA LEU A 29 -4.11 -4.81 -21.86
C LEU A 29 -2.76 -4.18 -22.16
N ALA A 30 -1.65 -4.84 -21.78
CA ALA A 30 -0.31 -4.35 -22.07
C ALA A 30 -0.03 -4.35 -23.58
N GLU A 31 -0.40 -5.41 -24.28
CA GLU A 31 -0.25 -5.54 -25.74
C GLU A 31 -1.11 -4.49 -26.49
N ALA A 32 -2.33 -4.24 -26.04
CA ALA A 32 -3.19 -3.19 -26.62
C ALA A 32 -2.61 -1.78 -26.42
N ALA A 33 -1.81 -1.57 -25.38
CA ALA A 33 -1.06 -0.34 -25.14
C ALA A 33 0.27 -0.27 -25.94
N GLY A 34 0.55 -1.25 -26.80
CA GLY A 34 1.80 -1.32 -27.58
C GLY A 34 3.03 -1.76 -26.77
N LEU A 35 2.81 -2.39 -25.62
CA LEU A 35 3.87 -2.91 -24.76
C LEU A 35 4.01 -4.42 -24.92
N THR A 36 5.21 -4.95 -24.70
CA THR A 36 5.46 -6.40 -24.67
C THR A 36 5.59 -6.84 -23.21
N PRO A 37 4.59 -7.54 -22.64
CA PRO A 37 4.67 -8.06 -21.28
C PRO A 37 5.67 -9.19 -21.22
N VAL A 38 6.68 -9.09 -20.35
CA VAL A 38 7.75 -10.08 -20.19
C VAL A 38 7.66 -10.84 -18.85
N VAL A 39 7.01 -10.26 -17.86
CA VAL A 39 6.81 -10.85 -16.53
C VAL A 39 5.41 -10.47 -16.02
N VAL A 40 4.71 -11.41 -15.41
CA VAL A 40 3.54 -11.19 -14.57
C VAL A 40 3.94 -11.56 -13.15
N ASP A 41 3.71 -10.65 -12.21
CA ASP A 41 4.09 -10.82 -10.81
C ASP A 41 2.88 -10.73 -9.88
N VAL A 42 3.08 -11.06 -8.62
CA VAL A 42 2.10 -10.88 -7.55
C VAL A 42 2.27 -9.47 -6.97
N GLU A 43 1.17 -8.71 -6.91
CA GLU A 43 1.16 -7.32 -6.46
C GLU A 43 1.85 -7.13 -5.10
N SER A 44 1.51 -7.96 -4.11
CA SER A 44 2.10 -7.92 -2.78
C SER A 44 3.63 -8.17 -2.78
N TYR A 45 4.14 -8.98 -3.71
CA TYR A 45 5.59 -9.21 -3.83
C TYR A 45 6.30 -8.01 -4.44
N ALA A 46 5.69 -7.37 -5.44
CA ALA A 46 6.23 -6.15 -6.01
C ALA A 46 6.25 -5.02 -4.98
N SER A 47 5.16 -4.80 -4.26
CA SER A 47 5.08 -3.79 -3.20
C SER A 47 6.12 -4.02 -2.11
N ARG A 48 6.29 -5.27 -1.66
CA ARG A 48 7.32 -5.66 -0.69
C ARG A 48 8.73 -5.35 -1.18
N LEU A 49 9.04 -5.66 -2.44
CA LEU A 49 10.37 -5.38 -3.01
C LEU A 49 10.70 -3.88 -2.97
N ALA A 50 9.74 -3.03 -3.30
CA ALA A 50 9.93 -1.59 -3.20
C ALA A 50 10.02 -1.10 -1.74
N ALA A 51 9.19 -1.64 -0.85
CA ALA A 51 9.19 -1.29 0.57
C ALA A 51 10.47 -1.72 1.27
N GLY A 52 11.04 -2.89 0.94
CA GLY A 52 12.31 -3.40 1.49
C GLY A 52 13.43 -2.38 1.36
N ARG A 53 13.58 -1.77 0.19
CA ARG A 53 14.56 -0.70 -0.05
C ARG A 53 14.36 0.53 0.86
N LEU A 54 13.13 0.83 1.23
CA LEU A 54 12.80 1.95 2.12
C LEU A 54 12.96 1.56 3.59
N ILE A 55 12.72 0.30 3.94
CA ILE A 55 12.97 -0.25 5.26
C ILE A 55 14.47 -0.18 5.60
N GLU A 56 15.36 -0.34 4.61
CA GLU A 56 16.80 -0.15 4.80
C GLU A 56 17.20 1.26 5.24
N ASN A 57 16.35 2.27 5.08
CA ASN A 57 16.57 3.62 5.60
C ASN A 57 16.21 3.77 7.09
N LEU A 58 15.56 2.76 7.69
CA LEU A 58 15.27 2.74 9.12
C LEU A 58 16.54 2.48 9.95
N PRO A 59 16.51 2.76 11.27
CA PRO A 59 17.62 2.47 12.16
C PRO A 59 18.10 1.02 12.00
N ASN A 60 19.42 0.83 12.03
CA ASN A 60 20.06 -0.47 11.85
C ASN A 60 19.65 -1.19 10.54
N LYS A 61 19.37 -0.42 9.48
CA LYS A 61 18.88 -0.93 8.19
C LYS A 61 17.61 -1.78 8.30
N GLY A 62 16.78 -1.51 9.30
CA GLY A 62 15.55 -2.24 9.55
C GLY A 62 15.74 -3.64 10.14
N ALA A 63 16.97 -4.08 10.42
CA ALA A 63 17.25 -5.44 10.91
C ALA A 63 16.49 -5.77 12.20
N GLY A 64 15.73 -6.85 12.17
CA GLY A 64 14.90 -7.35 13.27
C GLY A 64 13.64 -6.54 13.56
N LEU A 65 13.39 -5.42 12.84
CA LEU A 65 12.19 -4.61 13.01
C LEU A 65 10.97 -5.29 12.40
N ILE A 66 9.85 -5.22 13.10
CA ILE A 66 8.54 -5.63 12.59
C ILE A 66 7.86 -4.40 11.98
N VAL A 67 7.70 -4.40 10.68
CA VAL A 67 7.13 -3.28 9.92
C VAL A 67 5.78 -3.67 9.34
N ALA A 68 4.73 -2.92 9.68
CA ALA A 68 3.42 -3.06 9.03
C ALA A 68 3.34 -2.12 7.83
N LEU A 69 3.27 -2.68 6.65
CA LEU A 69 3.04 -1.97 5.38
C LEU A 69 1.55 -2.00 5.07
N PHE A 70 0.92 -0.83 5.00
CA PHE A 70 -0.44 -0.68 4.49
C PHE A 70 -0.43 -0.01 3.12
N GLU A 71 -1.02 -0.65 2.15
CA GLU A 71 -1.26 -0.07 0.83
C GLU A 71 -2.75 0.28 0.68
N VAL A 72 -3.07 1.57 0.84
CA VAL A 72 -4.45 2.06 0.85
C VAL A 72 -4.86 2.46 -0.56
N GLY A 73 -5.53 1.53 -1.24
CA GLY A 73 -6.03 1.70 -2.60
C GLY A 73 -7.39 2.41 -2.68
N ALA A 74 -8.04 2.28 -3.82
CA ALA A 74 -9.38 2.83 -4.02
C ALA A 74 -10.47 1.95 -3.38
N LEU A 75 -10.43 0.64 -3.59
CA LEU A 75 -11.45 -0.32 -3.14
C LEU A 75 -10.97 -1.19 -1.99
N THR A 76 -9.68 -1.44 -1.93
CA THR A 76 -9.05 -2.35 -0.96
C THR A 76 -7.89 -1.67 -0.26
N THR A 77 -7.66 -2.11 0.97
CA THR A 77 -6.43 -1.84 1.71
C THR A 77 -5.76 -3.17 1.98
N SER A 78 -4.55 -3.36 1.49
CA SER A 78 -3.71 -4.50 1.84
C SER A 78 -2.83 -4.17 3.04
N MET A 79 -2.59 -5.16 3.88
CA MET A 79 -1.66 -5.10 5.00
C MET A 79 -0.68 -6.25 4.91
N GLN A 80 0.60 -5.94 4.86
CA GLN A 80 1.68 -6.90 5.03
C GLN A 80 2.47 -6.56 6.30
N VAL A 81 2.80 -7.57 7.09
CA VAL A 81 3.74 -7.40 8.20
C VAL A 81 5.03 -8.11 7.86
N LEU A 82 6.11 -7.37 7.87
CA LEU A 82 7.43 -7.76 7.38
C LEU A 82 8.45 -7.76 8.52
N ARG A 83 9.38 -8.70 8.49
CA ARG A 83 10.59 -8.72 9.30
C ARG A 83 11.71 -9.41 8.54
N ASP A 84 12.84 -8.75 8.37
CA ASP A 84 14.03 -9.31 7.70
C ASP A 84 13.70 -9.97 6.35
N ASP A 85 12.95 -9.28 5.49
CA ASP A 85 12.42 -9.75 4.19
C ASP A 85 11.40 -10.90 4.25
N GLU A 86 11.04 -11.37 5.45
CA GLU A 86 10.02 -12.38 5.66
C GLU A 86 8.64 -11.74 5.83
N VAL A 87 7.60 -12.35 5.24
CA VAL A 87 6.21 -11.97 5.43
C VAL A 87 5.66 -12.74 6.63
N LEU A 88 5.44 -12.04 7.74
CA LEU A 88 4.84 -12.62 8.94
C LEU A 88 3.31 -12.70 8.85
N TYR A 89 2.70 -11.81 8.05
CA TYR A 89 1.25 -11.71 7.90
C TYR A 89 0.91 -10.96 6.62
N ASP A 90 -0.15 -11.38 5.93
CA ASP A 90 -0.68 -10.74 4.72
C ASP A 90 -2.21 -10.81 4.75
N ARG A 91 -2.87 -9.69 4.51
CA ARG A 91 -4.33 -9.62 4.50
C ARG A 91 -4.85 -8.41 3.71
N ASP A 92 -5.88 -8.66 2.92
CA ASP A 92 -6.68 -7.63 2.27
C ASP A 92 -8.00 -7.38 3.01
N GLN A 93 -8.44 -6.12 2.97
CA GLN A 93 -9.75 -5.72 3.46
C GLN A 93 -10.44 -4.79 2.45
N ALA A 94 -11.76 -4.93 2.32
CA ALA A 94 -12.59 -4.15 1.38
C ALA A 94 -12.88 -2.75 1.93
N PHE A 95 -11.84 -1.93 2.08
CA PHE A 95 -11.88 -0.55 2.53
C PHE A 95 -10.87 0.28 1.74
N GLY A 96 -11.25 1.50 1.29
CA GLY A 96 -10.35 2.35 0.52
C GLY A 96 -10.96 3.72 0.17
N GLY A 97 -10.23 4.47 -0.66
CA GLY A 97 -10.55 5.86 -1.02
C GLY A 97 -11.87 6.06 -1.77
N ALA A 98 -12.45 5.02 -2.37
CA ALA A 98 -13.77 5.12 -3.01
C ALA A 98 -14.89 5.43 -2.00
N GLN A 99 -14.74 5.02 -0.76
CA GLN A 99 -15.69 5.37 0.31
C GLN A 99 -15.67 6.87 0.60
N LEU A 100 -14.49 7.50 0.56
CA LEU A 100 -14.38 8.96 0.68
C LEU A 100 -15.11 9.65 -0.49
N THR A 101 -14.93 9.15 -1.73
CA THR A 101 -15.66 9.69 -2.90
C THR A 101 -17.17 9.56 -2.71
N GLN A 102 -17.65 8.44 -2.19
CA GLN A 102 -19.08 8.25 -1.87
C GLN A 102 -19.60 9.21 -0.79
N LEU A 103 -18.79 9.51 0.23
CA LEU A 103 -19.14 10.49 1.25
C LEU A 103 -19.25 11.89 0.64
N ILE A 104 -18.34 12.28 -0.26
CA ILE A 104 -18.40 13.54 -1.00
C ILE A 104 -19.67 13.63 -1.85
N VAL A 105 -20.00 12.55 -2.59
CA VAL A 105 -21.26 12.47 -3.37
C VAL A 105 -22.48 12.70 -2.47
N ARG A 106 -22.56 12.02 -1.35
CA ARG A 106 -23.68 12.10 -0.40
C ARG A 106 -23.81 13.49 0.23
N GLN A 107 -22.69 14.09 0.59
CA GLN A 107 -22.67 15.37 1.30
C GLN A 107 -23.00 16.54 0.38
N TYR A 108 -22.51 16.52 -0.88
CA TYR A 108 -22.58 17.68 -1.77
C TYR A 108 -23.45 17.47 -3.00
N GLY A 109 -23.97 16.26 -3.22
CA GLY A 109 -24.84 15.96 -4.36
C GLY A 109 -24.13 15.91 -5.72
N PHE A 110 -22.78 15.82 -5.72
CA PHE A 110 -22.00 15.69 -6.95
C PHE A 110 -22.22 14.32 -7.61
N SER A 111 -21.97 14.23 -8.92
CA SER A 111 -21.80 12.91 -9.56
C SER A 111 -20.54 12.22 -9.03
N GLN A 112 -20.44 10.91 -9.23
CA GLN A 112 -19.25 10.14 -8.83
C GLN A 112 -17.96 10.66 -9.49
N GLU A 113 -18.05 10.97 -10.78
CA GLU A 113 -16.93 11.47 -11.58
C GLU A 113 -16.50 12.87 -11.11
N GLU A 114 -17.47 13.75 -10.85
CA GLU A 114 -17.21 15.10 -10.34
C GLU A 114 -16.60 15.07 -8.94
N ALA A 115 -17.13 14.23 -8.04
CA ALA A 115 -16.59 14.05 -6.71
C ALA A 115 -15.14 13.55 -6.73
N GLU A 116 -14.83 12.58 -7.62
CA GLU A 116 -13.46 12.07 -7.77
C GLU A 116 -12.52 13.12 -8.37
N ALA A 117 -12.97 13.90 -9.36
CA ALA A 117 -12.20 14.98 -9.95
C ALA A 117 -11.88 16.07 -8.91
N LYS A 118 -12.89 16.53 -8.17
CA LYS A 118 -12.75 17.54 -7.11
C LYS A 118 -11.86 17.06 -5.95
N LYS A 119 -11.98 15.79 -5.56
CA LYS A 119 -11.11 15.18 -4.56
C LYS A 119 -9.64 15.22 -4.98
N ARG A 120 -9.35 14.99 -6.26
CA ARG A 120 -7.98 15.04 -6.82
C ARG A 120 -7.45 16.45 -7.01
N SER A 121 -8.29 17.39 -7.44
CA SER A 121 -7.90 18.79 -7.64
C SER A 121 -7.81 19.56 -6.33
N GLY A 122 -8.51 19.12 -5.28
CA GLY A 122 -8.66 19.85 -4.03
C GLY A 122 -9.74 20.94 -4.07
N GLU A 123 -10.53 21.01 -5.14
CA GLU A 123 -11.59 22.01 -5.32
C GLU A 123 -12.90 21.56 -4.64
N LEU A 124 -12.84 21.36 -3.34
CA LEU A 124 -13.98 20.95 -2.51
C LEU A 124 -14.51 22.12 -1.69
N PRO A 125 -15.78 22.09 -1.21
CA PRO A 125 -16.35 23.12 -0.35
C PRO A 125 -15.51 23.37 0.91
N GLU A 126 -15.62 24.58 1.48
CA GLU A 126 -14.82 25.00 2.63
C GLU A 126 -15.00 24.10 3.87
N ASP A 127 -16.18 23.53 4.05
CA ASP A 127 -16.48 22.62 5.16
C ASP A 127 -16.02 21.17 4.94
N TYR A 128 -15.47 20.84 3.76
CA TYR A 128 -15.05 19.48 3.41
C TYR A 128 -14.15 18.82 4.46
N GLU A 129 -13.18 19.57 4.96
CA GLU A 129 -12.23 19.02 5.93
C GLU A 129 -12.93 18.55 7.21
N THR A 130 -13.87 19.34 7.69
CA THR A 130 -14.57 19.06 8.96
C THR A 130 -15.76 18.13 8.78
N ALA A 131 -16.51 18.28 7.68
CA ALA A 131 -17.74 17.55 7.47
C ALA A 131 -17.51 16.14 6.87
N VAL A 132 -16.43 15.94 6.11
CA VAL A 132 -16.21 14.71 5.35
C VAL A 132 -14.86 14.09 5.63
N LEU A 133 -13.76 14.85 5.47
CA LEU A 133 -12.42 14.26 5.50
C LEU A 133 -12.05 13.75 6.89
N ARG A 134 -12.26 14.54 7.93
CA ARG A 134 -11.91 14.16 9.31
C ARG A 134 -12.68 12.93 9.79
N PRO A 135 -14.02 12.83 9.66
CA PRO A 135 -14.75 11.59 9.99
C PRO A 135 -14.29 10.37 9.19
N PHE A 136 -13.93 10.57 7.91
CA PHE A 136 -13.41 9.49 7.09
C PHE A 136 -12.04 9.01 7.58
N ILE A 137 -11.12 9.92 7.93
CA ILE A 137 -9.81 9.58 8.51
C ILE A 137 -9.98 8.80 9.82
N GLU A 138 -10.90 9.23 10.70
CA GLU A 138 -11.20 8.50 11.94
C GLU A 138 -11.65 7.07 11.66
N THR A 139 -12.54 6.88 10.67
CA THR A 139 -12.98 5.55 10.25
C THR A 139 -11.82 4.73 9.68
N MET A 140 -10.99 5.32 8.82
CA MET A 140 -9.83 4.66 8.23
C MET A 140 -8.83 4.21 9.31
N VAL A 141 -8.53 5.06 10.25
CA VAL A 141 -7.62 4.76 11.38
C VAL A 141 -8.15 3.59 12.22
N GLN A 142 -9.46 3.52 12.45
CA GLN A 142 -10.09 2.38 13.14
C GLN A 142 -9.96 1.08 12.32
N GLU A 143 -10.11 1.15 10.99
CA GLU A 143 -9.94 -0.02 10.12
C GLU A 143 -8.49 -0.53 10.13
N LEU A 144 -7.50 0.39 10.04
CA LEU A 144 -6.09 0.03 10.13
C LEU A 144 -5.76 -0.55 11.51
N GLY A 145 -6.30 0.05 12.59
CA GLY A 145 -6.15 -0.47 13.95
C GLY A 145 -6.74 -1.87 14.13
N ARG A 146 -7.92 -2.14 13.53
CA ARG A 146 -8.52 -3.48 13.53
C ARG A 146 -7.64 -4.50 12.78
N ALA A 147 -7.05 -4.12 11.64
CA ALA A 147 -6.16 -5.01 10.91
C ALA A 147 -4.92 -5.38 11.75
N LEU A 148 -4.31 -4.41 12.45
CA LEU A 148 -3.22 -4.67 13.39
C LEU A 148 -3.67 -5.59 14.55
N GLN A 149 -4.86 -5.38 15.09
CA GLN A 149 -5.40 -6.23 16.16
C GLN A 149 -5.57 -7.68 15.69
N PHE A 150 -6.00 -7.91 14.45
CA PHE A 150 -6.06 -9.26 13.87
C PHE A 150 -4.68 -9.90 13.76
N PHE A 151 -3.66 -9.14 13.34
CA PHE A 151 -2.28 -9.62 13.34
C PHE A 151 -1.84 -10.04 14.74
N PHE A 152 -2.03 -9.19 15.76
CA PHE A 152 -1.63 -9.48 17.14
C PHE A 152 -2.36 -10.68 17.76
N THR A 153 -3.60 -10.94 17.36
CA THR A 153 -4.38 -12.06 17.88
C THR A 153 -4.18 -13.36 17.13
N SER A 154 -3.72 -13.32 15.88
CA SER A 154 -3.52 -14.49 15.03
C SER A 154 -2.07 -14.97 14.93
N THR A 155 -1.13 -14.20 15.48
CA THR A 155 0.30 -14.53 15.49
C THR A 155 0.89 -14.41 16.90
N PRO A 156 2.11 -14.93 17.16
CA PRO A 156 2.77 -14.76 18.45
C PRO A 156 3.30 -13.33 18.68
N HIS A 157 3.14 -12.42 17.73
CA HIS A 157 3.60 -11.05 17.82
C HIS A 157 2.54 -10.15 18.44
N ASN A 158 2.93 -9.24 19.33
CA ASN A 158 2.04 -8.31 20.04
C ASN A 158 2.34 -6.83 19.78
N LYS A 159 3.27 -6.54 18.87
CA LYS A 159 3.64 -5.18 18.47
C LYS A 159 4.13 -5.14 17.03
N VAL A 160 4.16 -3.94 16.48
CA VAL A 160 4.99 -3.56 15.33
C VAL A 160 5.93 -2.44 15.77
N ASP A 161 7.05 -2.27 15.10
CA ASP A 161 8.01 -1.21 15.41
C ASP A 161 7.75 0.04 14.55
N TYR A 162 7.23 -0.15 13.31
CA TYR A 162 6.88 0.92 12.38
C TYR A 162 5.64 0.57 11.58
N ILE A 163 4.88 1.61 11.22
CA ILE A 163 3.81 1.55 10.22
C ILE A 163 4.25 2.36 9.01
N MET A 164 4.15 1.77 7.84
CA MET A 164 4.40 2.42 6.56
C MET A 164 3.11 2.46 5.75
N LEU A 165 2.74 3.65 5.26
CA LEU A 165 1.55 3.86 4.44
C LEU A 165 1.95 4.09 2.99
N ALA A 166 1.30 3.38 2.08
CA ALA A 166 1.41 3.52 0.63
C ALA A 166 0.03 3.50 -0.02
N GLY A 167 -0.02 3.69 -1.33
CA GLY A 167 -1.28 3.76 -2.07
C GLY A 167 -1.83 5.19 -2.19
N GLY A 168 -2.68 5.41 -3.19
CA GLY A 168 -3.18 6.75 -3.51
C GLY A 168 -3.98 7.41 -2.40
N SER A 169 -4.67 6.62 -1.56
CA SER A 169 -5.46 7.13 -0.44
C SER A 169 -4.64 7.33 0.84
N ALA A 170 -3.41 6.84 0.89
CA ALA A 170 -2.52 7.04 2.04
C ALA A 170 -2.02 8.50 2.14
N ALA A 171 -2.03 9.25 1.03
CA ALA A 171 -1.60 10.65 0.97
C ALA A 171 -2.63 11.65 1.49
N LEU A 172 -3.74 11.19 2.09
CA LEU A 172 -4.75 12.09 2.67
C LEU A 172 -4.14 12.94 3.80
N PRO A 173 -4.40 14.27 3.79
CA PRO A 173 -3.88 15.17 4.81
C PRO A 173 -4.26 14.71 6.22
N GLY A 174 -3.27 14.65 7.13
CA GLY A 174 -3.49 14.29 8.53
C GLY A 174 -3.58 12.78 8.82
N LEU A 175 -3.68 11.91 7.82
CA LEU A 175 -3.83 10.46 8.04
C LEU A 175 -2.66 9.87 8.83
N THR A 176 -1.41 10.15 8.43
CA THR A 176 -0.21 9.63 9.10
C THR A 176 -0.17 10.01 10.59
N ALA A 177 -0.48 11.26 10.90
CA ALA A 177 -0.53 11.74 12.28
C ALA A 177 -1.65 11.05 13.07
N ALA A 178 -2.83 10.89 12.48
CA ALA A 178 -3.97 10.22 13.10
C ALA A 178 -3.68 8.73 13.37
N VAL A 179 -3.01 8.03 12.44
CA VAL A 179 -2.56 6.64 12.64
C VAL A 179 -1.58 6.55 13.79
N THR A 180 -0.56 7.42 13.83
CA THR A 180 0.42 7.45 14.94
C THR A 180 -0.27 7.68 16.28
N GLN A 181 -1.21 8.65 16.34
CA GLN A 181 -1.92 8.96 17.57
C GLN A 181 -2.79 7.80 18.07
N HIS A 182 -3.48 7.11 17.15
CA HIS A 182 -4.40 6.03 17.50
C HIS A 182 -3.67 4.73 17.88
N THR A 183 -2.64 4.39 17.12
CA THR A 183 -1.92 3.11 17.28
C THR A 183 -0.74 3.19 18.25
N THR A 184 -0.25 4.40 18.54
CA THR A 184 0.97 4.69 19.29
C THR A 184 2.27 4.24 18.62
N PHE A 185 2.19 3.63 17.43
CA PHE A 185 3.35 3.24 16.64
C PHE A 185 3.78 4.38 15.69
N PRO A 186 5.10 4.58 15.48
CA PRO A 186 5.58 5.51 14.47
C PRO A 186 5.01 5.17 13.09
N CYS A 187 4.46 6.16 12.40
CA CYS A 187 3.85 5.99 11.09
C CYS A 187 4.45 6.97 10.09
N SER A 188 4.80 6.49 8.90
CA SER A 188 5.31 7.31 7.80
C SER A 188 4.60 7.00 6.48
N LEU A 189 4.49 8.03 5.64
CA LEU A 189 4.04 7.90 4.26
C LEU A 189 5.23 7.53 3.39
N LEU A 190 5.10 6.47 2.59
CA LEU A 190 6.17 6.01 1.72
C LEU A 190 6.25 6.84 0.43
N ASN A 191 7.47 7.15 0.06
CA ASN A 191 7.82 7.62 -1.27
C ASN A 191 8.77 6.60 -1.92
N PRO A 192 8.32 5.77 -2.86
CA PRO A 192 9.16 4.74 -3.47
C PRO A 192 10.33 5.29 -4.29
N PHE A 193 10.36 6.60 -4.55
CA PHE A 193 11.44 7.27 -5.28
C PHE A 193 12.52 7.87 -4.37
N ASP A 194 12.40 7.75 -3.06
CA ASP A 194 13.40 8.27 -2.12
C ASP A 194 14.77 7.64 -2.41
N GLY A 195 15.79 8.50 -2.51
CA GLY A 195 17.15 8.10 -2.86
C GLY A 195 17.36 7.79 -4.36
N MET A 196 16.38 8.02 -5.23
CA MET A 196 16.54 7.90 -6.68
C MET A 196 16.87 9.26 -7.30
N GLU A 197 17.72 9.24 -8.33
CA GLU A 197 17.93 10.40 -9.19
C GLU A 197 16.73 10.62 -10.09
N VAL A 198 16.31 11.87 -10.23
CA VAL A 198 15.15 12.26 -11.03
C VAL A 198 15.62 12.98 -12.29
N GLY A 199 15.24 12.47 -13.46
CA GLY A 199 15.59 13.08 -14.75
C GLY A 199 14.84 14.40 -15.00
N ASP A 200 15.44 15.26 -15.83
CA ASP A 200 14.97 16.63 -16.13
C ASP A 200 13.53 16.72 -16.67
N GLY A 201 13.03 15.65 -17.30
CA GLY A 201 11.67 15.61 -17.87
C GLY A 201 10.57 15.34 -16.85
N VAL A 202 10.89 15.06 -15.58
CA VAL A 202 9.92 14.68 -14.54
C VAL A 202 9.38 15.90 -13.80
N ARG A 203 8.06 16.00 -13.69
CA ARG A 203 7.39 17.03 -12.90
C ARG A 203 7.46 16.69 -11.42
N LEU A 204 8.53 17.11 -10.73
CA LEU A 204 8.79 16.80 -9.31
C LEU A 204 7.59 16.99 -8.39
N LYS A 205 6.90 18.13 -8.44
CA LYS A 205 5.73 18.40 -7.58
C LYS A 205 4.61 17.38 -7.77
N LYS A 206 4.35 16.95 -9.02
CA LYS A 206 3.34 15.93 -9.31
C LYS A 206 3.82 14.56 -8.81
N MET A 207 5.06 14.21 -9.14
CA MET A 207 5.66 12.94 -8.70
C MET A 207 5.61 12.80 -7.17
N THR A 208 6.09 13.79 -6.42
CA THR A 208 6.09 13.74 -4.94
C THR A 208 4.69 13.58 -4.36
N ARG A 209 3.70 14.28 -4.92
CA ARG A 209 2.31 14.17 -4.46
C ARG A 209 1.71 12.78 -4.72
N GLU A 210 2.05 12.19 -5.85
CA GLU A 210 1.51 10.91 -6.30
C GLU A 210 2.40 9.71 -5.92
N ALA A 211 3.59 9.97 -5.39
CA ALA A 211 4.60 8.97 -5.08
C ALA A 211 4.06 7.73 -4.31
N PRO A 212 3.23 7.89 -3.27
CA PRO A 212 2.74 6.73 -2.53
C PRO A 212 1.93 5.74 -3.37
N SER A 213 1.32 6.20 -4.48
CA SER A 213 0.53 5.35 -5.38
C SER A 213 1.39 4.51 -6.34
N TYR A 214 2.69 4.74 -6.38
CA TYR A 214 3.61 4.06 -7.30
C TYR A 214 4.42 2.93 -6.63
N LEU A 215 4.08 2.53 -5.40
CA LEU A 215 4.86 1.51 -4.68
C LEU A 215 4.96 0.21 -5.47
N THR A 216 3.84 -0.37 -5.87
CA THR A 216 3.77 -1.60 -6.67
C THR A 216 4.48 -1.44 -8.02
N SER A 217 4.27 -0.31 -8.72
CA SER A 217 4.91 -0.06 -10.01
C SER A 217 6.43 0.05 -9.89
N CYS A 218 6.92 0.68 -8.81
CA CYS A 218 8.34 0.74 -8.50
C CYS A 218 8.91 -0.67 -8.22
N GLY A 219 8.19 -1.49 -7.47
CA GLY A 219 8.57 -2.87 -7.19
C GLY A 219 8.65 -3.73 -8.45
N LEU A 220 7.66 -3.59 -9.35
CA LEU A 220 7.71 -4.26 -10.66
C LEU A 220 8.93 -3.83 -11.49
N ALA A 221 9.28 -2.54 -11.46
CA ALA A 221 10.49 -2.05 -12.14
C ALA A 221 11.78 -2.59 -11.51
N LEU A 222 11.81 -2.74 -10.18
CA LEU A 222 12.94 -3.31 -9.45
C LEU A 222 13.11 -4.82 -9.69
N ARG A 223 12.06 -5.52 -10.14
CA ARG A 223 12.08 -6.97 -10.41
C ARG A 223 13.24 -7.41 -11.30
N ARG A 224 13.64 -6.57 -12.25
CA ARG A 224 14.79 -6.84 -13.14
C ARG A 224 16.11 -7.02 -12.38
N PHE A 225 16.23 -6.41 -11.21
CA PHE A 225 17.46 -6.38 -10.40
C PHE A 225 17.38 -7.33 -9.20
N ALA A 226 16.19 -7.86 -8.89
CA ALA A 226 16.00 -8.87 -7.86
C ALA A 226 16.43 -10.25 -8.44
N GLN A 227 17.40 -10.87 -7.79
CA GLN A 227 17.86 -12.23 -8.09
C GLN A 227 17.18 -13.25 -7.19
#